data_dfb2429a4c8d9e494267b8b9667fca08
#
_entry.id   dfb2429a4c8d9e494267b8b9667fca08
#
_cell.length_a   1.000
_cell.length_b   1.000
_cell.length_c   1.000
_cell.angle_alpha   90.00
_cell.angle_beta   90.00
_cell.angle_gamma   90.00
#
_symmetry.space_group_name_H-M   'P 1'
#
loop_
_entity.id
_entity.type
_entity.pdbx_description
1 polymer ?
#
loop_
_entity_poly.entity_id
_entity_poly.type
_entity_poly.pdbx_seq_one_letter_code
_entity_poly.pdbx_strand_id
1 'polypeptide(L)'
;MKIISITLENIRSYLNQTIEFSEGSTLLSGDIGSGKSTILFAIEFALFGMQRGEGDALLRQGKHEGSVELQFQIDENQYTIKRKLKRSASVSQETGYIIKDGVKKEGSTIELKSDVLEILNYPKELLTKKNLIYRYTVYTPQEAMKLILLDNKEFRIDTLRKVFGVDKYKIMRANAELFIKELRQQQRELAVKGEGLGEKEKQQENYLKEISLLDEQIKHASSKKEDAEASLQKVLSLQKEIDEKIKQVAELKNK
;
A
#
# COMPACT_ATOMS: atom_id res chain seq x y z
N MET A 1 1.78 -29.74 -13.01
CA MET A 1 0.99 -30.43 -11.95
C MET A 1 0.22 -31.57 -12.59
N LYS A 2 0.34 -32.78 -12.05
CA LYS A 2 -0.37 -33.99 -12.47
C LYS A 2 -1.26 -34.42 -11.32
N ILE A 3 -2.56 -34.61 -11.54
CA ILE A 3 -3.49 -35.13 -10.54
C ILE A 3 -3.36 -36.66 -10.55
N ILE A 4 -3.20 -37.26 -9.40
CA ILE A 4 -3.04 -38.71 -9.23
C ILE A 4 -4.37 -39.33 -8.84
N SER A 5 -4.98 -38.88 -7.75
CA SER A 5 -6.27 -39.37 -7.29
C SER A 5 -7.04 -38.34 -6.49
N ILE A 6 -8.34 -38.54 -6.39
CA ILE A 6 -9.21 -37.78 -5.51
C ILE A 6 -10.14 -38.71 -4.74
N THR A 7 -10.18 -38.54 -3.42
CA THR A 7 -11.12 -39.27 -2.55
C THR A 7 -12.18 -38.28 -2.05
N LEU A 8 -13.43 -38.65 -2.28
CA LEU A 8 -14.62 -37.87 -1.93
C LEU A 8 -15.41 -38.62 -0.85
N GLU A 9 -15.62 -37.98 0.29
CA GLU A 9 -16.43 -38.53 1.39
C GLU A 9 -17.57 -37.55 1.71
N ASN A 10 -18.82 -38.03 1.54
CA ASN A 10 -20.04 -37.24 1.73
C ASN A 10 -20.06 -35.92 0.94
N ILE A 11 -19.62 -35.94 -0.31
CA ILE A 11 -19.61 -34.79 -1.21
C ILE A 11 -20.69 -34.94 -2.27
N ARG A 12 -21.72 -34.11 -2.25
CA ARG A 12 -22.87 -34.13 -3.18
C ARG A 12 -23.42 -35.55 -3.39
N SER A 13 -23.28 -36.13 -4.61
CA SER A 13 -23.73 -37.48 -4.94
C SER A 13 -22.83 -38.60 -4.40
N TYR A 14 -21.60 -38.29 -4.00
CA TYR A 14 -20.63 -39.28 -3.55
C TYR A 14 -20.74 -39.52 -2.05
N LEU A 15 -20.85 -40.78 -1.65
CA LEU A 15 -20.78 -41.20 -0.24
C LEU A 15 -19.34 -41.41 0.21
N ASN A 16 -18.66 -42.32 -0.48
CA ASN A 16 -17.23 -42.56 -0.31
C ASN A 16 -16.71 -43.14 -1.62
N GLN A 17 -15.88 -42.39 -2.33
CA GLN A 17 -15.38 -42.78 -3.63
C GLN A 17 -13.96 -42.25 -3.83
N THR A 18 -13.07 -43.12 -4.24
CA THR A 18 -11.73 -42.74 -4.75
C THR A 18 -11.73 -42.88 -6.26
N ILE A 19 -11.24 -41.86 -6.94
CA ILE A 19 -11.11 -41.78 -8.39
C ILE A 19 -9.64 -41.58 -8.71
N GLU A 20 -9.08 -42.51 -9.44
CA GLU A 20 -7.70 -42.43 -9.93
C GLU A 20 -7.66 -41.87 -11.34
N PHE A 21 -6.67 -41.04 -11.63
CA PHE A 21 -6.47 -40.44 -12.93
C PHE A 21 -5.24 -41.07 -13.59
N SER A 22 -5.45 -41.64 -14.76
CA SER A 22 -4.35 -42.14 -15.59
C SER A 22 -3.53 -41.02 -16.21
N GLU A 23 -2.37 -41.36 -16.74
CA GLU A 23 -1.59 -40.43 -17.55
C GLU A 23 -2.33 -40.07 -18.85
N GLY A 24 -2.16 -38.82 -19.31
CA GLY A 24 -2.80 -38.31 -20.51
C GLY A 24 -4.18 -37.72 -20.28
N SER A 25 -5.13 -38.00 -21.15
CA SER A 25 -6.48 -37.43 -21.12
C SER A 25 -7.47 -38.37 -20.46
N THR A 26 -8.23 -37.89 -19.49
CA THR A 26 -9.30 -38.67 -18.82
C THR A 26 -10.68 -38.14 -19.24
N LEU A 27 -11.52 -39.03 -19.77
CA LEU A 27 -12.92 -38.73 -20.12
C LEU A 27 -13.85 -39.17 -18.99
N LEU A 28 -14.54 -38.21 -18.38
CA LEU A 28 -15.62 -38.48 -17.42
C LEU A 28 -16.96 -38.60 -18.20
N SER A 29 -17.45 -39.83 -18.35
CA SER A 29 -18.69 -40.15 -19.06
C SER A 29 -19.80 -40.53 -18.07
N GLY A 30 -21.05 -40.29 -18.43
CA GLY A 30 -22.25 -40.65 -17.65
C GLY A 30 -23.38 -39.65 -17.85
N ASP A 31 -24.57 -39.97 -17.31
CA ASP A 31 -25.79 -39.19 -17.45
C ASP A 31 -25.74 -37.82 -16.75
N ILE A 32 -26.72 -36.97 -17.06
CA ILE A 32 -26.90 -35.68 -16.38
C ILE A 32 -27.15 -35.95 -14.89
N GLY A 33 -26.44 -35.24 -14.02
CA GLY A 33 -26.57 -35.44 -12.58
C GLY A 33 -25.71 -36.56 -11.97
N SER A 34 -24.97 -37.34 -12.76
CA SER A 34 -24.09 -38.44 -12.27
C SER A 34 -22.88 -37.96 -11.44
N GLY A 35 -22.68 -36.68 -11.31
CA GLY A 35 -21.62 -36.12 -10.43
C GLY A 35 -20.31 -35.76 -11.14
N LYS A 36 -20.23 -35.81 -12.47
CA LYS A 36 -19.01 -35.46 -13.22
C LYS A 36 -18.42 -34.10 -12.85
N SER A 37 -19.24 -33.05 -12.84
CA SER A 37 -18.81 -31.70 -12.43
C SER A 37 -18.44 -31.61 -10.95
N THR A 38 -18.96 -32.49 -10.11
CA THR A 38 -18.64 -32.53 -8.68
C THR A 38 -17.17 -32.87 -8.45
N ILE A 39 -16.57 -33.72 -9.28
CA ILE A 39 -15.15 -34.08 -9.22
C ILE A 39 -14.30 -32.82 -9.41
N LEU A 40 -14.62 -32.01 -10.41
CA LEU A 40 -13.89 -30.77 -10.71
C LEU A 40 -14.06 -29.72 -9.60
N PHE A 41 -15.28 -29.58 -9.05
CA PHE A 41 -15.50 -28.71 -7.88
C PHE A 41 -14.75 -29.21 -6.64
N ALA A 42 -14.66 -30.51 -6.44
CA ALA A 42 -13.93 -31.09 -5.34
C ALA A 42 -12.42 -30.87 -5.47
N ILE A 43 -11.87 -30.93 -6.67
CA ILE A 43 -10.46 -30.55 -6.94
C ILE A 43 -10.24 -29.06 -6.62
N GLU A 44 -11.12 -28.17 -7.08
CA GLU A 44 -11.06 -26.75 -6.73
C GLU A 44 -11.12 -26.52 -5.22
N PHE A 45 -12.04 -27.20 -4.54
CA PHE A 45 -12.17 -27.14 -3.08
C PHE A 45 -10.91 -27.63 -2.37
N ALA A 46 -10.35 -28.77 -2.79
CA ALA A 46 -9.13 -29.30 -2.20
C ALA A 46 -7.96 -28.30 -2.30
N LEU A 47 -7.76 -27.71 -3.46
CA LEU A 47 -6.65 -26.78 -3.70
C LEU A 47 -6.88 -25.42 -3.00
N PHE A 48 -8.03 -24.79 -3.21
CA PHE A 48 -8.21 -23.38 -2.86
C PHE A 48 -9.17 -23.14 -1.68
N GLY A 49 -9.82 -24.20 -1.21
CA GLY A 49 -10.83 -24.11 -0.15
C GLY A 49 -12.17 -23.57 -0.66
N MET A 50 -13.08 -23.35 0.27
CA MET A 50 -14.46 -22.97 0.03
C MET A 50 -14.63 -21.45 0.12
N GLN A 51 -15.50 -20.88 -0.72
CA GLN A 51 -16.00 -19.52 -0.54
C GLN A 51 -17.23 -19.52 0.40
N ARG A 52 -17.50 -18.38 1.04
CA ARG A 52 -18.69 -18.22 1.90
C ARG A 52 -19.97 -18.57 1.12
N GLY A 53 -20.78 -19.48 1.68
CA GLY A 53 -22.05 -19.92 1.08
C GLY A 53 -21.94 -21.10 0.10
N GLU A 54 -20.75 -21.53 -0.30
CA GLU A 54 -20.59 -22.67 -1.22
C GLU A 54 -20.65 -24.03 -0.50
N GLY A 55 -20.49 -24.06 0.82
CA GLY A 55 -20.40 -25.31 1.60
C GLY A 55 -21.69 -26.14 1.56
N ASP A 56 -22.85 -25.49 1.66
CA ASP A 56 -24.13 -26.17 1.60
C ASP A 56 -24.38 -26.85 0.25
N ALA A 57 -23.82 -26.26 -0.82
CA ALA A 57 -23.89 -26.85 -2.15
C ALA A 57 -22.88 -27.99 -2.36
N LEU A 58 -21.84 -28.12 -1.54
CA LEU A 58 -20.80 -29.13 -1.68
C LEU A 58 -21.01 -30.33 -0.74
N LEU A 59 -21.34 -30.09 0.54
CA LEU A 59 -21.60 -31.16 1.50
C LEU A 59 -22.91 -31.88 1.12
N ARG A 60 -22.86 -33.22 1.16
CA ARG A 60 -24.03 -34.06 0.90
C ARG A 60 -25.16 -33.73 1.86
N GLN A 61 -26.38 -33.60 1.31
CA GLN A 61 -27.57 -33.31 2.08
C GLN A 61 -27.83 -34.42 3.12
N GLY A 62 -28.19 -34.03 4.34
CA GLY A 62 -28.43 -34.95 5.45
C GLY A 62 -27.14 -35.47 6.13
N LYS A 63 -25.96 -35.04 5.69
CA LYS A 63 -24.69 -35.38 6.36
C LYS A 63 -24.15 -34.18 7.13
N HIS A 64 -23.52 -34.50 8.29
CA HIS A 64 -22.91 -33.47 9.15
C HIS A 64 -21.45 -33.20 8.80
N GLU A 65 -20.75 -34.17 8.24
CA GLU A 65 -19.35 -34.09 7.90
C GLU A 65 -19.08 -34.64 6.51
N GLY A 66 -18.10 -34.07 5.85
CA GLY A 66 -17.59 -34.55 4.57
C GLY A 66 -16.14 -34.16 4.39
N SER A 67 -15.45 -34.84 3.50
CA SER A 67 -14.04 -34.54 3.24
C SER A 67 -13.69 -34.75 1.77
N VAL A 68 -12.67 -33.99 1.33
CA VAL A 68 -12.01 -34.19 0.03
C VAL A 68 -10.53 -34.34 0.29
N GLU A 69 -9.96 -35.40 -0.26
CA GLU A 69 -8.53 -35.66 -0.25
C GLU A 69 -8.03 -35.74 -1.71
N LEU A 70 -7.07 -34.91 -2.07
CA LEU A 70 -6.50 -34.81 -3.40
C LEU A 70 -5.01 -35.18 -3.35
N GLN A 71 -4.62 -36.14 -4.19
CA GLN A 71 -3.22 -36.47 -4.41
C GLN A 71 -2.78 -35.94 -5.77
N PHE A 72 -1.68 -35.20 -5.78
CA PHE A 72 -1.13 -34.62 -7.00
C PHE A 72 0.40 -34.55 -6.95
N GLN A 73 1.01 -34.42 -8.12
CA GLN A 73 2.46 -34.31 -8.28
C GLN A 73 2.80 -33.00 -8.98
N ILE A 74 3.84 -32.34 -8.50
CA ILE A 74 4.48 -31.22 -9.18
C ILE A 74 5.96 -31.54 -9.27
N ASP A 75 6.46 -31.59 -10.48
CA ASP A 75 7.82 -32.05 -10.80
C ASP A 75 8.07 -33.45 -10.21
N GLU A 76 9.02 -33.62 -9.31
CA GLU A 76 9.32 -34.89 -8.65
C GLU A 76 8.62 -35.06 -7.29
N ASN A 77 8.01 -34.00 -6.75
CA ASN A 77 7.42 -34.04 -5.39
C ASN A 77 5.95 -34.45 -5.45
N GLN A 78 5.57 -35.34 -4.52
CA GLN A 78 4.17 -35.75 -4.32
C GLN A 78 3.55 -35.00 -3.15
N TYR A 79 2.30 -34.59 -3.35
CA TYR A 79 1.52 -33.86 -2.38
C TYR A 79 0.17 -34.52 -2.18
N THR A 80 -0.27 -34.59 -0.92
CA THR A 80 -1.63 -34.97 -0.55
C THR A 80 -2.24 -33.84 0.27
N ILE A 81 -3.38 -33.32 -0.15
CA ILE A 81 -4.13 -32.31 0.60
C ILE A 81 -5.49 -32.87 1.00
N LYS A 82 -5.85 -32.74 2.29
CA LYS A 82 -7.17 -33.08 2.80
C LYS A 82 -7.84 -31.88 3.43
N ARG A 83 -9.10 -31.62 3.00
CA ARG A 83 -9.96 -30.61 3.61
C ARG A 83 -11.25 -31.24 4.08
N LYS A 84 -11.76 -30.74 5.21
CA LYS A 84 -12.97 -31.23 5.83
C LYS A 84 -14.05 -30.15 5.85
N LEU A 85 -15.29 -30.60 5.72
CA LEU A 85 -16.50 -29.79 5.88
C LEU A 85 -17.28 -30.28 7.06
N LYS A 86 -17.86 -29.35 7.81
CA LYS A 86 -18.76 -29.67 8.94
C LYS A 86 -19.97 -28.77 8.90
N ARG A 87 -21.13 -29.36 9.13
CA ARG A 87 -22.42 -28.69 9.22
C ARG A 87 -22.76 -28.44 10.69
N SER A 88 -22.91 -27.16 11.01
CA SER A 88 -23.55 -26.68 12.24
C SER A 88 -24.82 -25.91 11.89
N ALA A 89 -24.91 -24.63 12.13
CA ALA A 89 -25.98 -23.77 11.59
C ALA A 89 -25.81 -23.54 10.07
N SER A 90 -24.57 -23.51 9.59
CA SER A 90 -24.17 -23.49 8.19
C SER A 90 -22.99 -24.41 7.98
N VAL A 91 -22.70 -24.77 6.72
CA VAL A 91 -21.52 -25.58 6.42
C VAL A 91 -20.27 -24.70 6.44
N SER A 92 -19.31 -25.08 7.28
CA SER A 92 -18.01 -24.46 7.42
C SER A 92 -16.89 -25.43 7.05
N GLN A 93 -15.75 -24.89 6.66
CA GLN A 93 -14.54 -25.66 6.46
C GLN A 93 -13.79 -25.75 7.79
N GLU A 94 -13.38 -26.96 8.19
CA GLU A 94 -12.53 -27.21 9.33
C GLU A 94 -11.03 -27.22 8.97
N THR A 95 -10.20 -27.46 9.99
CA THR A 95 -8.78 -27.71 9.81
C THR A 95 -8.55 -28.92 8.91
N GLY A 96 -7.51 -28.85 8.10
CA GLY A 96 -7.09 -29.92 7.23
C GLY A 96 -5.59 -30.13 7.33
N TYR A 97 -5.02 -30.86 6.37
CA TYR A 97 -3.59 -31.09 6.31
C TYR A 97 -3.07 -31.15 4.88
N ILE A 98 -1.77 -30.89 4.76
CA ILE A 98 -0.96 -31.17 3.57
C ILE A 98 0.10 -32.17 3.96
N ILE A 99 0.34 -33.17 3.11
CA ILE A 99 1.49 -34.07 3.19
C ILE A 99 2.39 -33.74 1.99
N LYS A 100 3.64 -33.45 2.25
CA LYS A 100 4.69 -33.30 1.25
C LYS A 100 5.74 -34.36 1.50
N ASP A 101 6.00 -35.24 0.55
CA ASP A 101 7.04 -36.28 0.62
C ASP A 101 7.01 -37.08 1.94
N GLY A 102 5.80 -37.42 2.39
CA GLY A 102 5.56 -38.18 3.64
C GLY A 102 5.50 -37.32 4.92
N VAL A 103 5.84 -36.04 4.89
CA VAL A 103 5.77 -35.14 6.05
C VAL A 103 4.40 -34.45 6.10
N LYS A 104 3.64 -34.73 7.17
CA LYS A 104 2.30 -34.15 7.39
C LYS A 104 2.40 -32.81 8.11
N LYS A 105 1.74 -31.78 7.55
CA LYS A 105 1.55 -30.47 8.17
C LYS A 105 0.05 -30.19 8.30
N GLU A 106 -0.43 -30.00 9.50
CA GLU A 106 -1.81 -29.57 9.76
C GLU A 106 -1.88 -28.03 9.74
N GLY A 107 -3.00 -27.48 9.27
CA GLY A 107 -3.17 -26.04 9.17
C GLY A 107 -4.63 -25.60 9.10
N SER A 108 -4.84 -24.34 9.38
CA SER A 108 -6.11 -23.66 9.18
C SER A 108 -6.46 -23.53 7.70
N THR A 109 -7.67 -23.11 7.39
CA THR A 109 -8.13 -22.91 6.01
C THR A 109 -7.27 -21.91 5.24
N ILE A 110 -6.78 -20.88 5.92
CA ILE A 110 -5.95 -19.81 5.32
C ILE A 110 -4.51 -20.30 5.10
N GLU A 111 -3.95 -20.99 6.09
CA GLU A 111 -2.59 -21.56 5.99
C GLU A 111 -2.51 -22.60 4.87
N LEU A 112 -3.46 -23.53 4.82
CA LEU A 112 -3.52 -24.52 3.73
C LEU A 112 -3.65 -23.87 2.35
N LYS A 113 -4.41 -22.75 2.23
CA LYS A 113 -4.50 -22.02 0.98
C LYS A 113 -3.17 -21.34 0.62
N SER A 114 -2.48 -20.78 1.62
CA SER A 114 -1.15 -20.17 1.42
C SER A 114 -0.13 -21.20 0.97
N ASP A 115 -0.09 -22.36 1.63
CA ASP A 115 0.82 -23.46 1.30
C ASP A 115 0.57 -23.96 -0.15
N VAL A 116 -0.69 -24.12 -0.55
CA VAL A 116 -1.05 -24.53 -1.92
C VAL A 116 -0.61 -23.49 -2.96
N LEU A 117 -0.82 -22.20 -2.69
CA LEU A 117 -0.38 -21.16 -3.61
C LEU A 117 1.14 -21.11 -3.74
N GLU A 118 1.87 -21.36 -2.66
CA GLU A 118 3.33 -21.47 -2.67
C GLU A 118 3.78 -22.68 -3.48
N ILE A 119 3.17 -23.86 -3.26
CA ILE A 119 3.45 -25.10 -4.00
C ILE A 119 3.18 -24.92 -5.50
N LEU A 120 2.10 -24.21 -5.86
CA LEU A 120 1.73 -23.91 -7.24
C LEU A 120 2.52 -22.74 -7.85
N ASN A 121 3.42 -22.12 -7.08
CA ASN A 121 4.17 -20.91 -7.45
C ASN A 121 3.28 -19.72 -7.86
N TYR A 122 2.15 -19.57 -7.18
CA TYR A 122 1.25 -18.44 -7.40
C TYR A 122 1.58 -17.28 -6.47
N PRO A 123 1.42 -16.02 -6.94
CA PRO A 123 1.65 -14.85 -6.11
C PRO A 123 0.76 -14.83 -4.85
N LYS A 124 1.32 -14.45 -3.69
CA LYS A 124 0.61 -14.39 -2.41
C LYS A 124 -0.58 -13.40 -2.40
N GLU A 125 -0.57 -12.44 -3.31
CA GLU A 125 -1.69 -11.50 -3.50
C GLU A 125 -3.00 -12.21 -3.90
N LEU A 126 -2.92 -13.45 -4.36
CA LEU A 126 -4.09 -14.27 -4.72
C LEU A 126 -4.77 -14.93 -3.50
N LEU A 127 -4.19 -14.85 -2.30
CA LEU A 127 -4.81 -15.36 -1.08
C LEU A 127 -6.20 -14.78 -0.82
N THR A 128 -6.38 -13.50 -1.08
CA THR A 128 -7.64 -12.78 -0.85
C THR A 128 -8.55 -12.73 -2.07
N LYS A 129 -8.02 -13.03 -3.26
CA LYS A 129 -8.79 -13.03 -4.50
C LYS A 129 -9.49 -14.37 -4.71
N LYS A 130 -10.67 -14.31 -5.32
CA LYS A 130 -11.42 -15.50 -5.74
C LYS A 130 -10.53 -16.36 -6.64
N ASN A 131 -10.77 -17.67 -6.67
CA ASN A 131 -10.00 -18.67 -7.44
C ASN A 131 -10.12 -18.47 -8.98
N LEU A 132 -10.09 -17.22 -9.44
CA LEU A 132 -10.33 -16.82 -10.83
C LEU A 132 -9.30 -17.44 -11.77
N ILE A 133 -8.03 -17.51 -11.33
CA ILE A 133 -6.98 -18.08 -12.20
C ILE A 133 -7.27 -19.55 -12.48
N TYR A 134 -7.57 -20.34 -11.45
CA TYR A 134 -7.89 -21.76 -11.64
C TYR A 134 -9.10 -21.93 -12.55
N ARG A 135 -10.18 -21.17 -12.32
CA ARG A 135 -11.42 -21.22 -13.13
C ARG A 135 -11.23 -20.78 -14.58
N TYR A 136 -10.23 -19.97 -14.89
CA TYR A 136 -10.00 -19.48 -16.25
C TYR A 136 -8.85 -20.18 -16.98
N THR A 137 -7.96 -20.85 -16.26
CA THR A 137 -6.78 -21.49 -16.87
C THR A 137 -6.80 -23.01 -16.77
N VAL A 138 -7.37 -23.58 -15.71
CA VAL A 138 -7.32 -25.02 -15.42
C VAL A 138 -8.71 -25.65 -15.48
N TYR A 139 -9.69 -25.03 -14.86
CA TYR A 139 -11.06 -25.50 -14.85
C TYR A 139 -11.98 -24.42 -15.39
N THR A 140 -12.58 -24.67 -16.53
CA THR A 140 -13.61 -23.80 -17.10
C THR A 140 -14.99 -24.36 -16.76
N PRO A 141 -15.73 -23.77 -15.78
CA PRO A 141 -17.10 -24.18 -15.51
C PRO A 141 -17.95 -24.02 -16.77
N GLN A 142 -18.89 -24.93 -16.94
CA GLN A 142 -19.87 -24.85 -18.01
C GLN A 142 -20.51 -23.44 -18.02
N GLU A 143 -20.47 -22.74 -19.15
CA GLU A 143 -20.93 -21.36 -19.36
C GLU A 143 -20.07 -20.23 -18.78
N ALA A 144 -19.10 -20.45 -17.89
CA ALA A 144 -18.28 -19.35 -17.35
C ALA A 144 -17.48 -18.63 -18.46
N MET A 145 -16.94 -19.37 -19.43
CA MET A 145 -16.29 -18.78 -20.62
C MET A 145 -17.28 -17.98 -21.48
N LYS A 146 -18.51 -18.46 -21.63
CA LYS A 146 -19.56 -17.76 -22.37
C LYS A 146 -19.90 -16.42 -21.72
N LEU A 147 -19.99 -16.37 -20.39
CA LEU A 147 -20.21 -15.12 -19.65
C LEU A 147 -19.09 -14.10 -19.91
N ILE A 148 -17.81 -14.54 -19.89
CA ILE A 148 -16.68 -13.66 -20.19
C ILE A 148 -16.76 -13.13 -21.64
N LEU A 149 -17.08 -13.98 -22.59
CA LEU A 149 -17.16 -13.60 -24.00
C LEU A 149 -18.31 -12.63 -24.29
N LEU A 150 -19.43 -12.78 -23.57
CA LEU A 150 -20.62 -11.93 -23.73
C LEU A 150 -20.56 -10.65 -22.92
N ASP A 151 -19.64 -10.53 -21.97
CA ASP A 151 -19.51 -9.35 -21.12
C ASP A 151 -18.87 -8.16 -21.88
N ASN A 152 -18.96 -6.98 -21.29
CA ASN A 152 -18.40 -5.78 -21.89
C ASN A 152 -16.87 -5.83 -21.99
N LYS A 153 -16.31 -5.01 -22.88
CA LYS A 153 -14.86 -4.97 -23.16
C LYS A 153 -14.02 -4.69 -21.90
N GLU A 154 -14.49 -3.81 -21.03
CA GLU A 154 -13.73 -3.41 -19.83
C GLU A 154 -13.65 -4.56 -18.83
N PHE A 155 -14.75 -5.27 -18.59
CA PHE A 155 -14.78 -6.45 -17.73
C PHE A 155 -13.86 -7.56 -18.24
N ARG A 156 -13.88 -7.83 -19.57
CA ARG A 156 -12.99 -8.81 -20.19
C ARG A 156 -11.51 -8.46 -19.97
N ILE A 157 -11.14 -7.19 -20.21
CA ILE A 157 -9.77 -6.71 -20.01
C ILE A 157 -9.38 -6.80 -18.53
N ASP A 158 -10.24 -6.40 -17.61
CA ASP A 158 -9.95 -6.46 -16.17
C ASP A 158 -9.86 -7.92 -15.66
N THR A 159 -10.65 -8.84 -16.23
CA THR A 159 -10.55 -10.27 -15.96
C THR A 159 -9.19 -10.82 -16.43
N LEU A 160 -8.79 -10.52 -17.65
CA LEU A 160 -7.48 -10.92 -18.18
C LEU A 160 -6.32 -10.32 -17.36
N ARG A 161 -6.41 -9.04 -16.98
CA ARG A 161 -5.41 -8.41 -16.11
C ARG A 161 -5.25 -9.13 -14.77
N LYS A 162 -6.38 -9.58 -14.19
CA LYS A 162 -6.35 -10.36 -12.93
C LYS A 162 -5.74 -11.74 -13.14
N VAL A 163 -6.09 -12.44 -14.22
CA VAL A 163 -5.55 -13.76 -14.56
C VAL A 163 -4.04 -13.70 -14.77
N PHE A 164 -3.54 -12.71 -15.50
CA PHE A 164 -2.12 -12.52 -15.76
C PHE A 164 -1.37 -11.78 -14.63
N GLY A 165 -2.02 -11.40 -13.53
CA GLY A 165 -1.39 -10.70 -12.42
C GLY A 165 -0.89 -9.29 -12.76
N VAL A 166 -1.37 -8.69 -13.85
CA VAL A 166 -0.97 -7.35 -14.29
C VAL A 166 -1.89 -6.24 -13.79
N ASP A 167 -2.94 -6.57 -13.02
CA ASP A 167 -3.84 -5.61 -12.37
C ASP A 167 -3.10 -4.68 -11.40
N LYS A 168 -2.00 -5.14 -10.78
CA LYS A 168 -1.11 -4.33 -9.95
C LYS A 168 -0.59 -3.08 -10.65
N TYR A 169 -0.31 -3.16 -11.95
CA TYR A 169 0.20 -2.00 -12.71
C TYR A 169 -0.89 -0.93 -12.90
N LYS A 170 -2.17 -1.31 -13.02
CA LYS A 170 -3.30 -0.38 -13.05
C LYS A 170 -3.41 0.39 -11.73
N ILE A 171 -3.25 -0.32 -10.60
CA ILE A 171 -3.26 0.28 -9.26
C ILE A 171 -2.03 1.20 -9.05
N MET A 172 -0.84 0.73 -9.45
CA MET A 172 0.38 1.54 -9.39
C MET A 172 0.25 2.83 -10.19
N ARG A 173 -0.31 2.76 -11.39
CA ARG A 173 -0.57 3.93 -12.23
C ARG A 173 -1.53 4.91 -11.55
N ALA A 174 -2.66 4.42 -11.02
CA ALA A 174 -3.63 5.27 -10.33
C ALA A 174 -3.01 5.97 -9.10
N ASN A 175 -2.22 5.24 -8.30
CA ASN A 175 -1.51 5.81 -7.16
C ASN A 175 -0.46 6.85 -7.59
N ALA A 176 0.28 6.58 -8.67
CA ALA A 176 1.25 7.54 -9.21
C ALA A 176 0.57 8.82 -9.71
N GLU A 177 -0.58 8.72 -10.36
CA GLU A 177 -1.37 9.88 -10.82
C GLU A 177 -1.83 10.74 -9.64
N LEU A 178 -2.27 10.13 -8.52
CA LEU A 178 -2.61 10.86 -7.29
C LEU A 178 -1.39 11.59 -6.71
N PHE A 179 -0.25 10.90 -6.63
CA PHE A 179 0.99 11.48 -6.12
C PHE A 179 1.50 12.63 -7.00
N ILE A 180 1.44 12.48 -8.32
CA ILE A 180 1.80 13.55 -9.27
C ILE A 180 0.90 14.77 -9.07
N LYS A 181 -0.41 14.56 -8.84
CA LYS A 181 -1.36 15.66 -8.58
C LYS A 181 -0.97 16.44 -7.32
N GLU A 182 -0.62 15.72 -6.26
CA GLU A 182 -0.18 16.31 -4.98
C GLU A 182 1.12 17.11 -5.17
N LEU A 183 2.14 16.51 -5.81
CA LEU A 183 3.39 17.21 -6.08
C LEU A 183 3.21 18.48 -6.92
N ARG A 184 2.33 18.44 -7.92
CA ARG A 184 2.00 19.63 -8.73
C ARG A 184 1.30 20.72 -7.93
N GLN A 185 0.51 20.34 -6.93
CA GLN A 185 -0.10 21.29 -6.00
C GLN A 185 0.95 21.95 -5.13
N GLN A 186 1.82 21.16 -4.49
CA GLN A 186 2.93 21.66 -3.68
C GLN A 186 3.87 22.58 -4.48
N GLN A 187 4.18 22.20 -5.72
CA GLN A 187 4.99 23.02 -6.61
C GLN A 187 4.35 24.40 -6.86
N ARG A 188 3.04 24.45 -7.10
CA ARG A 188 2.31 25.72 -7.28
C ARG A 188 2.31 26.57 -6.00
N GLU A 189 2.10 25.95 -4.83
CA GLU A 189 2.13 26.65 -3.55
C GLU A 189 3.52 27.26 -3.27
N LEU A 190 4.59 26.51 -3.57
CA LEU A 190 5.95 27.00 -3.44
C LEU A 190 6.28 28.10 -4.45
N ALA A 191 5.78 28.00 -5.70
CA ALA A 191 5.93 29.04 -6.70
C ALA A 191 5.29 30.36 -6.25
N VAL A 192 4.04 30.30 -5.73
CA VAL A 192 3.35 31.48 -5.18
C VAL A 192 4.11 32.07 -3.98
N LYS A 193 4.63 31.22 -3.09
CA LYS A 193 5.47 31.69 -1.96
C LYS A 193 6.79 32.32 -2.43
N GLY A 194 7.31 31.87 -3.55
CA GLY A 194 8.51 32.41 -4.19
C GLY A 194 8.26 33.71 -4.98
N GLU A 195 7.00 33.99 -5.35
CA GLU A 195 6.65 35.28 -5.99
C GLU A 195 6.97 36.45 -5.04
N GLY A 196 7.68 37.42 -5.54
CA GLY A 196 8.10 38.59 -4.76
C GLY A 196 9.39 38.41 -3.93
N LEU A 197 10.02 37.22 -3.93
CA LEU A 197 11.29 37.02 -3.21
C LEU A 197 12.37 37.96 -3.78
N GLY A 198 12.49 38.05 -5.10
CA GLY A 198 13.44 38.95 -5.78
C GLY A 198 13.18 40.44 -5.54
N GLU A 199 11.92 40.85 -5.34
CA GLU A 199 11.59 42.22 -4.94
C GLU A 199 12.00 42.52 -3.48
N LYS A 200 11.76 41.57 -2.59
CA LYS A 200 12.18 41.68 -1.19
C LYS A 200 13.69 41.70 -1.04
N GLU A 201 14.42 40.91 -1.83
CA GLU A 201 15.88 40.95 -1.87
C GLU A 201 16.41 42.30 -2.31
N LYS A 202 15.82 42.90 -3.38
CA LYS A 202 16.16 44.25 -3.80
C LYS A 202 15.85 45.32 -2.75
N GLN A 203 14.70 45.18 -2.07
CA GLN A 203 14.36 46.10 -0.97
C GLN A 203 15.35 45.95 0.20
N GLN A 204 15.74 44.75 0.54
CA GLN A 204 16.77 44.50 1.54
C GLN A 204 18.12 45.15 1.18
N GLU A 205 18.55 45.02 -0.07
CA GLU A 205 19.78 45.64 -0.52
C GLU A 205 19.70 47.16 -0.46
N ASN A 206 18.55 47.76 -0.82
CA ASN A 206 18.36 49.21 -0.71
C ASN A 206 18.36 49.68 0.74
N TYR A 207 17.73 48.97 1.66
CA TYR A 207 17.77 49.31 3.08
C TYR A 207 19.19 49.19 3.67
N LEU A 208 19.97 48.18 3.27
CA LEU A 208 21.35 48.07 3.70
C LEU A 208 22.22 49.26 3.25
N LYS A 209 21.98 49.75 1.98
CA LYS A 209 22.66 50.97 1.50
C LYS A 209 22.22 52.21 2.26
N GLU A 210 20.94 52.34 2.58
CA GLU A 210 20.43 53.47 3.36
C GLU A 210 20.97 53.46 4.82
N ILE A 211 21.03 52.30 5.44
CA ILE A 211 21.64 52.15 6.78
C ILE A 211 23.09 52.58 6.77
N SER A 212 23.88 52.15 5.75
CA SER A 212 25.30 52.55 5.68
C SER A 212 25.48 54.06 5.53
N LEU A 213 24.63 54.74 4.75
CA LEU A 213 24.62 56.20 4.61
C LEU A 213 24.24 56.91 5.91
N LEU A 214 23.23 56.41 6.61
CA LEU A 214 22.82 56.95 7.90
C LEU A 214 23.90 56.78 8.96
N ASP A 215 24.59 55.65 9.00
CA ASP A 215 25.71 55.41 9.90
C ASP A 215 26.88 56.38 9.67
N GLU A 216 27.19 56.71 8.42
CA GLU A 216 28.19 57.73 8.09
C GLU A 216 27.73 59.13 8.55
N GLN A 217 26.46 59.48 8.33
CA GLN A 217 25.91 60.75 8.81
C GLN A 217 25.93 60.85 10.34
N ILE A 218 25.60 59.78 11.05
CA ILE A 218 25.65 59.73 12.51
C ILE A 218 27.08 59.92 12.99
N LYS A 219 28.07 59.23 12.39
CA LYS A 219 29.49 59.43 12.74
C LYS A 219 29.94 60.87 12.54
N HIS A 220 29.59 61.49 11.43
CA HIS A 220 29.93 62.89 11.15
C HIS A 220 29.22 63.87 12.10
N ALA A 221 27.97 63.62 12.44
CA ALA A 221 27.22 64.42 13.40
C ALA A 221 27.79 64.29 14.83
N SER A 222 28.16 63.05 15.23
CA SER A 222 28.79 62.77 16.52
C SER A 222 30.12 63.51 16.65
N SER A 223 30.99 63.48 15.63
CA SER A 223 32.24 64.23 15.62
C SER A 223 32.01 65.71 15.77
N LYS A 224 31.08 66.29 15.00
CA LYS A 224 30.74 67.71 15.13
C LYS A 224 30.20 68.08 16.51
N LYS A 225 29.44 67.19 17.13
CA LYS A 225 28.93 67.39 18.47
C LYS A 225 30.05 67.40 19.50
N GLU A 226 31.00 66.47 19.41
CA GLU A 226 32.20 66.42 20.28
C GLU A 226 33.00 67.69 20.13
N ASP A 227 33.26 68.18 18.92
CA ASP A 227 34.00 69.42 18.65
C ASP A 227 33.26 70.64 19.26
N ALA A 228 31.97 70.71 19.11
CA ALA A 228 31.11 71.75 19.68
C ALA A 228 31.08 71.73 21.21
N GLU A 229 31.01 70.52 21.80
CA GLU A 229 31.08 70.33 23.27
C GLU A 229 32.43 70.75 23.83
N ALA A 230 33.51 70.36 23.15
CA ALA A 230 34.89 70.82 23.52
C ALA A 230 35.05 72.34 23.43
N SER A 231 34.52 72.95 22.39
CA SER A 231 34.47 74.39 22.20
C SER A 231 33.68 75.13 23.30
N LEU A 232 32.49 74.56 23.63
CA LEU A 232 31.67 75.08 24.70
C LEU A 232 32.39 75.02 26.05
N GLN A 233 33.02 73.88 26.34
CA GLN A 233 33.83 73.77 27.61
C GLN A 233 34.93 74.80 27.69
N LYS A 234 35.63 75.06 26.56
CA LYS A 234 36.65 76.14 26.49
C LYS A 234 36.10 77.51 26.80
N VAL A 235 34.96 77.85 26.18
CA VAL A 235 34.28 79.11 26.40
C VAL A 235 33.80 79.25 27.88
N LEU A 236 33.26 78.21 28.47
CA LEU A 236 32.84 78.17 29.85
C LEU A 236 34.04 78.34 30.86
N SER A 237 35.17 77.74 30.54
CA SER A 237 36.41 77.92 31.34
C SER A 237 36.92 79.36 31.28
N LEU A 238 36.98 79.94 30.05
CA LEU A 238 37.35 81.35 29.86
C LEU A 238 36.37 82.32 30.56
N GLN A 239 35.10 82.03 30.54
CA GLN A 239 34.05 82.82 31.23
C GLN A 239 34.34 82.80 32.75
N LYS A 240 34.63 81.64 33.35
CA LYS A 240 34.96 81.51 34.76
C LYS A 240 36.22 82.33 35.15
N GLU A 241 37.27 82.22 34.29
CA GLU A 241 38.49 82.99 34.53
C GLU A 241 38.23 84.52 34.48
N ILE A 242 37.38 84.96 33.56
CA ILE A 242 37.00 86.38 33.43
C ILE A 242 36.19 86.81 34.68
N ASP A 243 35.22 85.98 35.12
CA ASP A 243 34.39 86.24 36.29
C ASP A 243 35.24 86.34 37.58
N GLU A 244 36.26 85.43 37.69
CA GLU A 244 37.21 85.50 38.81
C GLU A 244 38.10 86.79 38.77
N LYS A 245 38.56 87.18 37.56
CA LYS A 245 39.29 88.45 37.41
C LYS A 245 38.41 89.67 37.71
N ILE A 246 37.16 89.65 37.29
CA ILE A 246 36.21 90.73 37.61
C ILE A 246 36.02 90.85 39.14
N LYS A 247 35.90 89.74 39.87
CA LYS A 247 35.77 89.68 41.32
C LYS A 247 37.07 90.28 41.96
N GLN A 248 38.26 89.85 41.51
CA GLN A 248 39.52 90.37 42.03
C GLN A 248 39.63 91.87 41.79
N VAL A 249 39.27 92.40 40.63
CA VAL A 249 39.29 93.83 40.34
C VAL A 249 38.25 94.57 41.21
N ALA A 250 37.09 94.03 41.47
CA ALA A 250 36.09 94.63 42.37
C ALA A 250 36.56 94.67 43.80
N GLU A 251 37.25 93.63 44.29
CA GLU A 251 37.89 93.61 45.63
C GLU A 251 38.99 94.61 45.73
N LEU A 252 39.83 94.82 44.69
CA LEU A 252 40.86 95.83 44.65
C LEU A 252 40.35 97.29 44.56
N LYS A 253 39.18 97.53 44.06
CA LYS A 253 38.49 98.86 43.99
C LYS A 253 37.84 99.22 45.31
N ASN A 254 37.56 98.25 46.17
CA ASN A 254 36.95 98.48 47.52
C ASN A 254 37.97 98.55 48.66
N LYS A 255 39.22 98.48 48.36
CA LYS A 255 40.34 98.80 49.29
C LYS A 255 40.87 100.19 48.96
#